data_668f742ed43a23e00c413c6e823b9048
#
_entry.id   668f742ed43a23e00c413c6e823b9048
#
_cell.length_a   1.000
_cell.length_b   1.000
_cell.length_c   1.000
_cell.angle_alpha   90.00
_cell.angle_beta   90.00
_cell.angle_gamma   90.00
#
_symmetry.space_group_name_H-M   'P 1'
#
loop_
_entity.id
_entity.type
_entity.pdbx_description
1 polymer ?
#
loop_
_entity_poly.entity_id
_entity_poly.type
_entity_poly.pdbx_seq_one_letter_code
_entity_poly.pdbx_strand_id
1 'polypeptide(L)'
;MAVAAAVATTVPAHGYEGSTTLAGLTEQAALQSRLHRRVVERFALSLGIFEPLRLDPATLSTDRARNLFVRLSALDAGQGHAPEVLTRKGGQSLSPLRQHVLGWLAAGTVLETHPALRVRHHFVDGKSGTGLRRQRGVTAAAASTDAVQQGISSLRQLFSGAAMDGTGLAAPDWIESADNDLGLTAFWDAYERAVTAETVAARETALVEALLSAGAMLAVLEQGGDPAYVHNDLHAVLAGRYSSYVTERYGRAGVPQPDPKLEIAPPQRFRDLLFDGKGGGLAERTAQSYLSTDSISRKVLPAGTKLVGQGGYLSTPWAKHWLAWTQQRASDEGESSHSALFLDDRCFADYASALLPAVGKFTQVGLDFLLRGDLRLSISNESGLVIKLLDEQLGSGSLTVLGEKASGERLVLKTLSTLPSRPGVLGTVPLSEESIKDYVRLVVLWKGRDHNGQHLVTSSQLGLRKTEPVAPAAPAPEAASE
;
A
#
# COMPACT_ATOMS: atom_id res chain seq x y z
N MET A 1 -16.39 -25.93 37.63
CA MET A 1 -15.25 -25.05 37.40
C MET A 1 -14.67 -25.35 36.02
N ALA A 2 -15.04 -24.57 34.99
CA ALA A 2 -14.52 -24.72 33.66
C ALA A 2 -13.37 -23.71 33.51
N VAL A 3 -12.17 -24.19 33.33
CA VAL A 3 -10.99 -23.37 33.03
C VAL A 3 -11.07 -23.02 31.55
N ALA A 4 -11.42 -21.77 31.24
CA ALA A 4 -11.30 -21.24 29.90
C ALA A 4 -9.83 -21.08 29.59
N ALA A 5 -9.28 -21.97 28.76
CA ALA A 5 -7.95 -21.80 28.17
C ALA A 5 -8.05 -20.66 27.15
N ALA A 6 -7.52 -19.49 27.50
CA ALA A 6 -7.25 -18.41 26.53
C ALA A 6 -6.20 -18.92 25.55
N VAL A 7 -6.61 -19.29 24.35
CA VAL A 7 -5.70 -19.51 23.23
C VAL A 7 -5.18 -18.13 22.83
N ALA A 8 -4.02 -17.74 23.35
CA ALA A 8 -3.28 -16.62 22.85
C ALA A 8 -2.84 -16.97 21.40
N THR A 9 -3.55 -16.45 20.41
CA THR A 9 -3.10 -16.49 19.02
C THR A 9 -1.86 -15.61 18.93
N THR A 10 -0.70 -16.26 18.97
CA THR A 10 0.58 -15.58 18.73
C THR A 10 0.59 -15.11 17.28
N VAL A 11 0.40 -13.80 17.10
CA VAL A 11 0.62 -13.12 15.82
C VAL A 11 2.09 -13.30 15.45
N PRO A 12 2.43 -13.84 14.28
CA PRO A 12 3.83 -13.93 13.87
C PRO A 12 4.41 -12.52 13.81
N ALA A 13 5.56 -12.31 14.46
CA ALA A 13 6.30 -11.06 14.44
C ALA A 13 6.81 -10.82 13.00
N HIS A 14 6.19 -9.90 12.33
CA HIS A 14 6.62 -9.37 11.04
C HIS A 14 6.78 -7.87 11.24
N GLY A 15 7.63 -7.16 10.51
CA GLY A 15 7.80 -5.71 10.59
C GLY A 15 6.54 -4.94 10.99
N TYR A 16 6.25 -3.78 10.49
CA TYR A 16 4.96 -3.14 10.80
C TYR A 16 3.80 -4.09 10.49
N GLU A 17 2.93 -4.29 11.47
CA GLU A 17 1.83 -5.25 11.35
C GLU A 17 0.76 -4.76 10.36
N GLY A 18 0.32 -5.65 9.46
CA GLY A 18 -0.52 -5.33 8.31
C GLY A 18 -1.89 -4.75 8.66
N SER A 19 -2.57 -5.34 9.66
CA SER A 19 -3.95 -4.96 10.03
C SER A 19 -4.02 -3.77 10.99
N THR A 20 -2.92 -3.40 11.62
CA THR A 20 -2.84 -2.29 12.57
C THR A 20 -1.97 -1.15 12.02
N THR A 21 -0.65 -1.27 12.09
CA THR A 21 0.26 -0.17 11.76
C THR A 21 0.20 0.21 10.28
N LEU A 22 0.34 -0.76 9.35
CA LEU A 22 0.30 -0.46 7.92
C LEU A 22 -1.08 0.04 7.49
N ALA A 23 -2.15 -0.63 7.93
CA ALA A 23 -3.51 -0.16 7.66
C ALA A 23 -3.75 1.26 8.18
N GLY A 24 -3.27 1.57 9.40
CA GLY A 24 -3.39 2.90 9.99
C GLY A 24 -2.60 3.98 9.24
N LEU A 25 -1.35 3.69 8.84
CA LEU A 25 -0.52 4.59 8.02
C LEU A 25 -1.20 4.90 6.69
N THR A 26 -1.64 3.86 5.99
CA THR A 26 -2.36 3.97 4.72
C THR A 26 -3.65 4.78 4.87
N GLU A 27 -4.44 4.57 5.92
CA GLU A 27 -5.67 5.34 6.18
C GLU A 27 -5.38 6.81 6.45
N GLN A 28 -4.42 7.12 7.32
CA GLN A 28 -4.04 8.51 7.59
C GLN A 28 -3.50 9.21 6.35
N ALA A 29 -2.70 8.52 5.55
CA ALA A 29 -2.20 9.03 4.28
C ALA A 29 -3.33 9.27 3.27
N ALA A 30 -4.29 8.35 3.15
CA ALA A 30 -5.43 8.47 2.25
C ALA A 30 -6.31 9.67 2.60
N LEU A 31 -6.56 9.93 3.89
CA LEU A 31 -7.31 11.08 4.37
C LEU A 31 -6.65 12.42 4.01
N GLN A 32 -5.33 12.47 3.90
CA GLN A 32 -4.56 13.67 3.57
C GLN A 32 -4.17 13.77 2.09
N SER A 33 -4.43 12.72 1.29
CA SER A 33 -4.11 12.65 -0.13
C SER A 33 -5.23 13.24 -1.00
N ARG A 34 -4.99 13.26 -2.30
CA ARG A 34 -5.99 13.62 -3.30
C ARG A 34 -6.99 12.49 -3.59
N LEU A 35 -6.89 11.32 -2.94
CA LEU A 35 -7.71 10.14 -3.24
C LEU A 35 -9.20 10.45 -3.20
N HIS A 36 -9.69 11.12 -2.13
CA HIS A 36 -11.12 11.47 -2.01
C HIS A 36 -11.63 12.21 -3.26
N ARG A 37 -10.94 13.28 -3.63
CA ARG A 37 -11.29 14.08 -4.81
C ARG A 37 -11.22 13.25 -6.11
N ARG A 38 -10.15 12.45 -6.26
CA ARG A 38 -9.92 11.66 -7.47
C ARG A 38 -10.98 10.59 -7.70
N VAL A 39 -11.44 9.91 -6.65
CA VAL A 39 -12.50 8.90 -6.81
C VAL A 39 -13.86 9.53 -7.11
N VAL A 40 -14.15 10.71 -6.57
CA VAL A 40 -15.34 11.50 -6.95
C VAL A 40 -15.27 11.91 -8.42
N GLU A 41 -14.17 12.52 -8.85
CA GLU A 41 -14.03 13.09 -10.20
C GLU A 41 -13.94 11.99 -11.28
N ARG A 42 -13.31 10.86 -11.00
CA ARG A 42 -13.00 9.83 -12.00
C ARG A 42 -13.99 8.68 -12.06
N PHE A 43 -14.59 8.34 -10.92
CA PHE A 43 -15.48 7.17 -10.80
C PHE A 43 -16.92 7.55 -10.39
N ALA A 44 -17.23 8.84 -10.22
CA ALA A 44 -18.54 9.35 -9.75
C ALA A 44 -18.96 8.81 -8.38
N LEU A 45 -18.01 8.53 -7.51
CA LEU A 45 -18.28 8.06 -6.16
C LEU A 45 -18.63 9.25 -5.27
N SER A 46 -19.91 9.49 -5.05
CA SER A 46 -20.43 10.70 -4.41
C SER A 46 -19.95 10.87 -2.95
N LEU A 47 -19.70 9.76 -2.24
CA LEU A 47 -19.16 9.74 -0.88
C LEU A 47 -17.63 9.65 -0.85
N GLY A 48 -16.97 9.65 -2.02
CA GLY A 48 -15.51 9.62 -2.13
C GLY A 48 -14.89 8.37 -1.50
N ILE A 49 -13.94 8.55 -0.58
CA ILE A 49 -13.28 7.41 0.11
C ILE A 49 -14.22 6.63 1.04
N PHE A 50 -15.39 7.15 1.35
CA PHE A 50 -16.41 6.48 2.17
C PHE A 50 -17.48 5.78 1.31
N GLU A 51 -17.37 5.84 -0.02
CA GLU A 51 -18.29 5.12 -0.91
C GLU A 51 -18.14 3.60 -0.71
N PRO A 52 -19.25 2.89 -0.46
CA PRO A 52 -19.20 1.44 -0.37
C PRO A 52 -19.07 0.82 -1.76
N LEU A 53 -18.05 0.02 -1.97
CA LEU A 53 -17.79 -0.74 -3.18
C LEU A 53 -17.97 -2.23 -2.97
N ARG A 54 -18.42 -2.90 -4.02
CA ARG A 54 -18.69 -4.33 -4.02
C ARG A 54 -17.63 -5.09 -4.83
N LEU A 55 -17.04 -6.09 -4.21
CA LEU A 55 -16.25 -7.11 -4.88
C LEU A 55 -17.17 -8.27 -5.23
N ASP A 56 -17.49 -8.43 -6.51
CA ASP A 56 -18.39 -9.49 -6.99
C ASP A 56 -17.58 -10.63 -7.62
N PRO A 57 -17.55 -11.82 -7.00
CA PRO A 57 -16.79 -12.95 -7.54
C PRO A 57 -17.28 -13.41 -8.92
N ALA A 58 -18.54 -13.15 -9.28
CA ALA A 58 -19.09 -13.53 -10.57
C ALA A 58 -18.49 -12.73 -11.74
N THR A 59 -17.86 -11.59 -11.46
CA THR A 59 -17.20 -10.75 -12.48
C THR A 59 -15.71 -11.06 -12.63
N LEU A 60 -15.16 -11.98 -11.84
CA LEU A 60 -13.77 -12.44 -11.88
C LEU A 60 -13.66 -13.80 -12.57
N SER A 61 -12.48 -14.14 -13.12
CA SER A 61 -12.20 -15.52 -13.48
C SER A 61 -12.26 -16.41 -12.23
N THR A 62 -12.63 -17.69 -12.39
CA THR A 62 -12.78 -18.63 -11.26
C THR A 62 -11.52 -18.71 -10.39
N ASP A 63 -10.33 -18.76 -11.03
CA ASP A 63 -9.06 -18.85 -10.31
C ASP A 63 -8.73 -17.56 -9.58
N ARG A 64 -8.97 -16.39 -10.20
CA ARG A 64 -8.76 -15.08 -9.59
C ARG A 64 -9.71 -14.88 -8.39
N ALA A 65 -11.00 -15.20 -8.57
CA ALA A 65 -11.98 -15.14 -7.48
C ALA A 65 -11.56 -16.02 -6.31
N ARG A 66 -11.22 -17.29 -6.58
CA ARG A 66 -10.78 -18.22 -5.54
C ARG A 66 -9.57 -17.70 -4.78
N ASN A 67 -8.51 -17.31 -5.48
CA ASN A 67 -7.27 -16.85 -4.86
C ASN A 67 -7.50 -15.61 -4.00
N LEU A 68 -8.23 -14.62 -4.52
CA LEU A 68 -8.49 -13.37 -3.82
C LEU A 68 -9.38 -13.59 -2.58
N PHE A 69 -10.47 -14.37 -2.71
CA PHE A 69 -11.37 -14.65 -1.60
C PHE A 69 -10.75 -15.53 -0.52
N VAL A 70 -9.88 -16.50 -0.88
CA VAL A 70 -9.10 -17.28 0.10
C VAL A 70 -8.22 -16.35 0.94
N ARG A 71 -7.52 -15.43 0.31
CA ARG A 71 -6.64 -14.49 1.01
C ARG A 71 -7.43 -13.51 1.88
N LEU A 72 -8.51 -12.93 1.37
CA LEU A 72 -9.38 -12.03 2.14
C LEU A 72 -10.04 -12.74 3.34
N SER A 73 -10.44 -14.00 3.18
CA SER A 73 -11.02 -14.78 4.27
C SER A 73 -9.99 -15.15 5.36
N ALA A 74 -8.72 -15.30 4.99
CA ALA A 74 -7.64 -15.49 5.96
C ALA A 74 -7.47 -14.26 6.87
N LEU A 75 -7.81 -13.07 6.39
CA LEU A 75 -7.80 -11.84 7.19
C LEU A 75 -8.91 -11.82 8.24
N ASP A 76 -10.12 -12.27 7.87
CA ASP A 76 -11.25 -12.37 8.81
C ASP A 76 -11.01 -13.38 9.92
N ALA A 77 -10.32 -14.49 9.63
CA ALA A 77 -10.00 -15.52 10.62
C ALA A 77 -9.13 -14.98 11.77
N GLY A 78 -8.27 -14.00 11.50
CA GLY A 78 -7.46 -13.30 12.52
C GLY A 78 -8.30 -12.44 13.49
N GLN A 79 -9.54 -12.09 13.11
CA GLN A 79 -10.46 -11.30 13.93
C GLN A 79 -11.50 -12.17 14.69
N GLY A 80 -11.35 -13.49 14.68
CA GLY A 80 -12.24 -14.40 15.37
C GLY A 80 -13.53 -14.76 14.62
N HIS A 81 -13.68 -14.31 13.39
CA HIS A 81 -14.74 -14.69 12.49
C HIS A 81 -14.23 -15.81 11.58
N ALA A 82 -14.61 -17.06 11.91
CA ALA A 82 -14.27 -18.20 11.06
C ALA A 82 -14.83 -17.99 9.64
N PRO A 83 -14.06 -18.25 8.58
CA PRO A 83 -14.55 -18.10 7.23
C PRO A 83 -15.54 -19.24 6.91
N GLU A 84 -16.81 -19.05 7.23
CA GLU A 84 -17.88 -19.96 6.79
C GLU A 84 -17.94 -20.07 5.26
N VAL A 85 -17.34 -19.10 4.55
CA VAL A 85 -17.36 -18.98 3.10
C VAL A 85 -16.53 -20.07 2.41
N LEU A 86 -15.48 -20.61 3.05
CA LEU A 86 -14.56 -21.57 2.43
C LEU A 86 -14.78 -23.03 2.82
N THR A 87 -15.54 -23.31 3.86
CA THR A 87 -15.80 -24.68 4.33
C THR A 87 -17.01 -25.34 3.67
N ARG A 88 -17.75 -24.65 2.82
CA ARG A 88 -18.88 -25.22 2.09
C ARG A 88 -18.40 -26.16 1.01
N LYS A 89 -18.33 -27.43 1.34
CA LYS A 89 -18.24 -28.54 0.35
C LYS A 89 -19.46 -28.47 -0.56
N GLY A 90 -19.22 -28.25 -1.86
CA GLY A 90 -20.21 -28.40 -2.91
C GLY A 90 -20.74 -27.10 -3.46
N GLY A 91 -20.11 -26.56 -4.50
CA GLY A 91 -20.72 -25.78 -5.57
C GLY A 91 -21.46 -24.47 -5.24
N GLN A 92 -21.39 -23.97 -4.02
CA GLN A 92 -22.03 -22.70 -3.69
C GLN A 92 -21.17 -21.53 -4.15
N SER A 93 -21.79 -20.60 -4.87
CA SER A 93 -21.14 -19.36 -5.32
C SER A 93 -20.64 -18.56 -4.13
N LEU A 94 -19.43 -18.01 -4.24
CA LEU A 94 -18.90 -17.04 -3.29
C LEU A 94 -19.87 -15.85 -3.21
N SER A 95 -20.14 -15.37 -1.99
CA SER A 95 -20.97 -14.17 -1.80
C SER A 95 -20.14 -12.91 -2.04
N PRO A 96 -20.71 -11.87 -2.64
CA PRO A 96 -20.03 -10.60 -2.78
C PRO A 96 -19.63 -10.00 -1.45
N LEU A 97 -18.43 -9.43 -1.39
CA LEU A 97 -17.94 -8.66 -0.26
C LEU A 97 -18.19 -7.16 -0.48
N ARG A 98 -18.46 -6.42 0.59
CA ARG A 98 -18.72 -4.99 0.52
C ARG A 98 -17.93 -4.24 1.60
N GLN A 99 -17.19 -3.23 1.17
CA GLN A 99 -16.41 -2.32 2.03
C GLN A 99 -16.37 -0.94 1.38
N HIS A 100 -16.12 0.11 2.15
CA HIS A 100 -15.84 1.43 1.58
C HIS A 100 -14.42 1.48 0.96
N VAL A 101 -14.19 2.47 0.09
CA VAL A 101 -12.91 2.67 -0.63
C VAL A 101 -11.71 2.59 0.32
N LEU A 102 -11.77 3.31 1.46
CA LEU A 102 -10.70 3.31 2.46
C LEU A 102 -10.47 1.91 3.07
N GLY A 103 -11.54 1.16 3.32
CA GLY A 103 -11.45 -0.22 3.83
C GLY A 103 -10.80 -1.18 2.84
N TRP A 104 -11.09 -1.04 1.53
CA TRP A 104 -10.42 -1.84 0.50
C TRP A 104 -8.95 -1.52 0.37
N LEU A 105 -8.58 -0.23 0.47
CA LEU A 105 -7.18 0.19 0.46
C LEU A 105 -6.42 -0.42 1.65
N ALA A 106 -6.99 -0.35 2.86
CA ALA A 106 -6.41 -0.98 4.05
C ALA A 106 -6.37 -2.52 3.96
N ALA A 107 -7.35 -3.17 3.33
CA ALA A 107 -7.29 -4.62 3.09
C ALA A 107 -6.12 -5.00 2.17
N GLY A 108 -5.74 -4.14 1.23
CA GLY A 108 -4.57 -4.33 0.38
C GLY A 108 -3.28 -4.46 1.18
N THR A 109 -3.09 -3.64 2.24
CA THR A 109 -1.88 -3.72 3.09
C THR A 109 -1.77 -5.07 3.79
N VAL A 110 -2.89 -5.62 4.23
CA VAL A 110 -2.91 -6.93 4.87
C VAL A 110 -2.68 -8.06 3.86
N LEU A 111 -3.26 -7.96 2.65
CA LEU A 111 -3.03 -8.93 1.58
C LEU A 111 -1.56 -9.03 1.18
N GLU A 112 -0.80 -7.95 1.25
CA GLU A 112 0.63 -7.97 0.92
C GLU A 112 1.45 -8.73 1.97
N THR A 113 1.00 -8.78 3.20
CA THR A 113 1.66 -9.57 4.24
C THR A 113 1.22 -11.05 4.26
N HIS A 114 0.27 -11.45 3.39
CA HIS A 114 -0.24 -12.80 3.29
C HIS A 114 -0.24 -13.32 1.83
N PRO A 115 0.30 -14.53 1.56
CA PRO A 115 1.01 -15.39 2.49
C PRO A 115 2.34 -14.77 2.93
N ALA A 116 2.82 -15.16 4.10
CA ALA A 116 4.02 -14.61 4.71
C ALA A 116 5.29 -14.66 3.81
N LEU A 117 5.32 -15.55 2.80
CA LEU A 117 6.40 -15.62 1.80
C LEU A 117 6.58 -14.31 1.00
N ARG A 118 5.55 -13.47 0.89
CA ARG A 118 5.65 -12.18 0.20
C ARG A 118 6.57 -11.22 0.93
N VAL A 119 6.59 -11.28 2.27
CA VAL A 119 7.39 -10.42 3.14
C VAL A 119 8.89 -10.48 2.83
N ARG A 120 9.41 -11.59 2.25
CA ARG A 120 10.81 -11.68 1.81
C ARG A 120 11.18 -10.64 0.74
N HIS A 121 10.20 -10.11 0.03
CA HIS A 121 10.37 -9.10 -1.00
C HIS A 121 10.23 -7.65 -0.49
N HIS A 122 9.99 -7.47 0.82
CA HIS A 122 9.87 -6.13 1.42
C HIS A 122 11.23 -5.55 1.83
N PHE A 123 12.29 -6.36 1.80
CA PHE A 123 13.62 -5.92 2.18
C PHE A 123 14.27 -5.07 1.08
N VAL A 124 14.94 -4.02 1.49
CA VAL A 124 15.81 -3.21 0.64
C VAL A 124 16.94 -2.64 1.47
N ASP A 125 18.18 -3.01 1.15
CA ASP A 125 19.33 -2.38 1.79
C ASP A 125 19.40 -0.91 1.40
N GLY A 126 19.22 -0.02 2.36
CA GLY A 126 19.13 1.42 2.12
C GLY A 126 20.42 2.07 1.60
N LYS A 127 21.53 1.33 1.53
CA LYS A 127 22.80 1.77 0.94
C LYS A 127 23.00 1.25 -0.48
N SER A 128 22.63 0.00 -0.73
CA SER A 128 22.91 -0.68 -2.00
C SER A 128 21.69 -0.93 -2.86
N GLY A 129 20.48 -0.73 -2.33
CA GLY A 129 19.22 -1.03 -3.01
C GLY A 129 18.94 -2.52 -3.21
N THR A 130 19.73 -3.41 -2.61
CA THR A 130 19.58 -4.85 -2.80
C THR A 130 18.55 -5.44 -1.86
N GLY A 131 17.81 -6.46 -2.33
CA GLY A 131 16.82 -7.19 -1.52
C GLY A 131 17.44 -8.12 -0.49
N LEU A 132 16.60 -8.94 0.12
CA LEU A 132 17.00 -9.90 1.15
C LEU A 132 18.10 -10.84 0.61
N ARG A 133 19.24 -10.86 1.29
CA ARG A 133 20.37 -11.72 0.98
C ARG A 133 20.37 -12.94 1.91
N ARG A 134 20.88 -14.06 1.40
CA ARG A 134 21.12 -15.27 2.21
C ARG A 134 22.02 -14.93 3.39
N GLN A 135 21.48 -14.96 4.60
CA GLN A 135 22.27 -14.77 5.81
C GLN A 135 22.94 -16.11 6.17
N ARG A 136 24.29 -16.15 6.12
CA ARG A 136 25.07 -17.27 6.63
C ARG A 136 24.97 -17.24 8.16
N GLY A 137 24.41 -18.29 8.76
CA GLY A 137 24.46 -18.50 10.21
C GLY A 137 23.15 -18.35 10.98
N VAL A 138 21.98 -18.24 10.32
CA VAL A 138 20.70 -18.51 10.99
C VAL A 138 20.60 -20.03 11.19
N THR A 139 21.48 -20.57 12.04
CA THR A 139 21.41 -21.96 12.50
C THR A 139 20.50 -22.01 13.71
N ALA A 140 19.81 -23.15 13.88
CA ALA A 140 18.93 -23.45 15.01
C ALA A 140 19.55 -23.25 16.43
N ALA A 141 20.83 -22.93 16.51
CA ALA A 141 21.58 -22.73 17.76
C ALA A 141 21.34 -21.35 18.42
N ALA A 142 20.76 -20.35 17.70
CA ALA A 142 20.41 -19.05 18.29
C ALA A 142 19.05 -19.05 19.01
N ALA A 143 18.36 -20.17 19.06
CA ALA A 143 16.96 -20.30 19.48
C ALA A 143 16.82 -20.79 20.92
N SER A 144 17.40 -20.09 21.88
CA SER A 144 17.32 -20.50 23.30
C SER A 144 16.25 -19.78 24.14
N THR A 145 15.29 -19.09 23.51
CA THR A 145 14.13 -18.53 24.20
C THR A 145 12.83 -18.93 23.49
N ASP A 146 11.77 -19.22 24.26
CA ASP A 146 10.49 -19.72 23.73
C ASP A 146 9.85 -18.81 22.66
N ALA A 147 10.04 -17.50 22.74
CA ALA A 147 9.59 -16.53 21.74
C ALA A 147 10.32 -16.70 20.39
N VAL A 148 11.61 -17.06 20.43
CA VAL A 148 12.41 -17.35 19.24
C VAL A 148 12.02 -18.69 18.62
N GLN A 149 11.62 -19.69 19.41
CA GLN A 149 11.13 -20.98 18.88
C GLN A 149 9.80 -20.83 18.14
N GLN A 150 8.89 -19.98 18.59
CA GLN A 150 7.65 -19.68 17.88
C GLN A 150 7.92 -18.91 16.58
N GLY A 151 8.83 -17.94 16.60
CA GLY A 151 9.30 -17.26 15.38
C GLY A 151 9.97 -18.21 14.39
N ILE A 152 10.77 -19.18 14.87
CA ILE A 152 11.44 -20.19 14.03
C ILE A 152 10.45 -21.20 13.42
N SER A 153 9.36 -21.55 14.08
CA SER A 153 8.32 -22.41 13.51
C SER A 153 7.59 -21.70 12.35
N SER A 154 7.30 -20.42 12.51
CA SER A 154 6.76 -19.56 11.45
C SER A 154 7.78 -19.36 10.32
N LEU A 155 9.07 -19.23 10.64
CA LEU A 155 10.15 -19.23 9.67
C LEU A 155 10.30 -20.55 8.92
N ARG A 156 10.19 -21.69 9.60
CA ARG A 156 10.19 -22.99 8.91
C ARG A 156 9.02 -23.11 7.96
N GLN A 157 7.86 -22.56 8.28
CA GLN A 157 6.76 -22.44 7.32
C GLN A 157 7.06 -21.45 6.19
N LEU A 158 7.67 -20.31 6.48
CA LEU A 158 8.11 -19.31 5.50
C LEU A 158 9.18 -19.86 4.53
N PHE A 159 10.06 -20.75 5.00
CA PHE A 159 11.19 -21.26 4.23
C PHE A 159 11.15 -22.78 3.99
N SER A 160 10.09 -23.50 4.38
CA SER A 160 9.98 -24.97 4.22
C SER A 160 9.50 -25.42 2.84
N GLY A 161 9.23 -24.50 1.92
CA GLY A 161 9.02 -24.84 0.50
C GLY A 161 10.35 -24.86 -0.27
N ALA A 162 10.36 -25.48 -1.45
CA ALA A 162 11.52 -25.66 -2.32
C ALA A 162 12.30 -24.40 -2.77
N ALA A 163 11.97 -23.24 -2.23
CA ALA A 163 12.64 -21.96 -2.46
C ALA A 163 13.47 -21.51 -1.24
N MET A 164 14.21 -22.43 -0.62
CA MET A 164 15.06 -22.15 0.54
C MET A 164 16.33 -21.34 0.24
N ASP A 165 16.42 -20.66 -0.90
CA ASP A 165 17.56 -19.80 -1.19
C ASP A 165 17.62 -18.55 -0.30
N GLY A 166 16.58 -18.29 0.51
CA GLY A 166 16.53 -17.19 1.48
C GLY A 166 16.70 -15.80 0.85
N THR A 167 16.47 -15.71 -0.45
CA THR A 167 16.59 -14.46 -1.22
C THR A 167 15.21 -13.97 -1.64
N GLY A 168 15.04 -12.65 -1.68
CA GLY A 168 13.87 -11.97 -2.21
C GLY A 168 14.29 -10.93 -3.25
N LEU A 169 13.41 -10.58 -4.18
CA LEU A 169 13.59 -9.36 -4.96
C LEU A 169 13.68 -8.18 -4.00
N ALA A 170 14.44 -7.16 -4.37
CA ALA A 170 14.41 -5.90 -3.63
C ALA A 170 12.99 -5.30 -3.66
N ALA A 171 12.56 -4.68 -2.59
CA ALA A 171 11.23 -4.10 -2.48
C ALA A 171 10.83 -3.20 -3.68
N PRO A 172 11.71 -2.30 -4.19
CA PRO A 172 11.42 -1.53 -5.40
C PRO A 172 11.18 -2.40 -6.65
N ASP A 173 11.94 -3.50 -6.80
CA ASP A 173 11.81 -4.41 -7.93
C ASP A 173 10.56 -5.29 -7.79
N TRP A 174 10.19 -5.64 -6.56
CA TRP A 174 8.97 -6.40 -6.28
C TRP A 174 7.71 -5.62 -6.65
N ILE A 175 7.63 -4.33 -6.34
CA ILE A 175 6.51 -3.46 -6.71
C ILE A 175 6.29 -3.46 -8.23
N GLU A 176 7.36 -3.48 -9.02
CA GLU A 176 7.32 -3.43 -10.49
C GLU A 176 7.32 -4.83 -11.14
N SER A 177 7.51 -5.90 -10.36
CA SER A 177 7.59 -7.28 -10.89
C SER A 177 6.28 -7.74 -11.50
N ALA A 178 6.37 -8.44 -12.64
CA ALA A 178 5.24 -9.12 -13.26
C ALA A 178 4.72 -10.31 -12.41
N ASP A 179 5.58 -10.87 -11.55
CA ASP A 179 5.20 -11.96 -10.63
C ASP A 179 4.41 -11.45 -9.41
N ASN A 180 4.37 -10.12 -9.20
CA ASN A 180 3.58 -9.52 -8.15
C ASN A 180 2.14 -9.28 -8.62
N ASP A 181 1.24 -10.17 -8.23
CA ASP A 181 -0.18 -10.12 -8.56
C ASP A 181 -0.95 -8.93 -7.94
N LEU A 182 -0.30 -8.15 -7.05
CA LEU A 182 -0.77 -6.90 -6.44
C LEU A 182 0.18 -5.73 -6.72
N GLY A 183 1.10 -5.88 -7.67
CA GLY A 183 2.08 -4.85 -8.04
C GLY A 183 1.52 -3.79 -8.99
N LEU A 184 2.44 -2.98 -9.52
CA LEU A 184 2.12 -1.81 -10.34
C LEU A 184 1.38 -2.17 -11.63
N THR A 185 1.73 -3.28 -12.28
CA THR A 185 1.05 -3.76 -13.48
C THR A 185 -0.40 -4.15 -13.16
N ALA A 186 -0.62 -4.92 -12.08
CA ALA A 186 -1.95 -5.31 -11.64
C ALA A 186 -2.83 -4.10 -11.30
N PHE A 187 -2.25 -3.07 -10.67
CA PHE A 187 -2.94 -1.81 -10.40
C PHE A 187 -3.43 -1.15 -11.68
N TRP A 188 -2.57 -0.97 -12.68
CA TRP A 188 -2.95 -0.28 -13.90
C TRP A 188 -3.97 -1.05 -14.73
N ASP A 189 -3.85 -2.37 -14.81
CA ASP A 189 -4.81 -3.23 -15.51
C ASP A 189 -6.19 -3.20 -14.83
N ALA A 190 -6.22 -3.20 -13.51
CA ALA A 190 -7.45 -3.08 -12.74
C ALA A 190 -8.07 -1.68 -12.88
N TYR A 191 -7.25 -0.62 -12.83
CA TYR A 191 -7.72 0.75 -13.02
C TYR A 191 -8.35 0.95 -14.41
N GLU A 192 -7.71 0.46 -15.47
CA GLU A 192 -8.26 0.51 -16.83
C GLU A 192 -9.62 -0.18 -16.90
N ARG A 193 -9.75 -1.40 -16.35
CA ARG A 193 -11.03 -2.13 -16.29
C ARG A 193 -12.08 -1.39 -15.44
N ALA A 194 -11.69 -0.74 -14.36
CA ALA A 194 -12.60 0.07 -13.54
C ALA A 194 -13.23 1.23 -14.31
N VAL A 195 -12.55 1.71 -15.36
CA VAL A 195 -13.08 2.77 -16.23
C VAL A 195 -13.85 2.19 -17.43
N THR A 196 -13.34 1.12 -18.04
CA THR A 196 -13.79 0.66 -19.36
C THR A 196 -14.76 -0.50 -19.34
N ALA A 197 -14.87 -1.27 -18.26
CA ALA A 197 -15.75 -2.43 -18.22
C ALA A 197 -17.22 -2.01 -18.44
N GLU A 198 -17.93 -2.82 -19.20
CA GLU A 198 -19.27 -2.53 -19.67
C GLU A 198 -20.29 -2.38 -18.51
N THR A 199 -20.28 -3.34 -17.57
CA THR A 199 -21.25 -3.37 -16.47
C THR A 199 -20.75 -2.65 -15.21
N VAL A 200 -21.67 -2.11 -14.41
CA VAL A 200 -21.37 -1.46 -13.13
C VAL A 200 -20.64 -2.44 -12.18
N ALA A 201 -21.15 -3.66 -12.06
CA ALA A 201 -20.56 -4.66 -11.16
C ALA A 201 -19.10 -5.01 -11.53
N ALA A 202 -18.80 -5.12 -12.83
CA ALA A 202 -17.43 -5.37 -13.29
C ALA A 202 -16.51 -4.18 -13.01
N ARG A 203 -17.01 -2.93 -13.15
CA ARG A 203 -16.25 -1.73 -12.83
C ARG A 203 -15.96 -1.58 -11.34
N GLU A 204 -16.98 -1.82 -10.49
CA GLU A 204 -16.79 -1.82 -9.04
C GLU A 204 -15.75 -2.84 -8.60
N THR A 205 -15.88 -4.09 -9.08
CA THR A 205 -14.91 -5.15 -8.80
C THR A 205 -13.50 -4.76 -9.24
N ALA A 206 -13.36 -4.24 -10.44
CA ALA A 206 -12.05 -3.81 -10.96
C ALA A 206 -11.46 -2.64 -10.13
N LEU A 207 -12.30 -1.70 -9.68
CA LEU A 207 -11.85 -0.62 -8.80
C LEU A 207 -11.38 -1.16 -7.44
N VAL A 208 -12.09 -2.15 -6.87
CA VAL A 208 -11.66 -2.85 -5.66
C VAL A 208 -10.30 -3.52 -5.88
N GLU A 209 -10.10 -4.22 -6.99
CA GLU A 209 -8.79 -4.82 -7.31
C GLU A 209 -7.67 -3.77 -7.42
N ALA A 210 -7.95 -2.60 -8.02
CA ALA A 210 -7.00 -1.49 -8.07
C ALA A 210 -6.66 -0.95 -6.67
N LEU A 211 -7.66 -0.79 -5.79
CA LEU A 211 -7.46 -0.33 -4.41
C LEU A 211 -6.65 -1.35 -3.58
N LEU A 212 -6.92 -2.65 -3.74
CA LEU A 212 -6.15 -3.71 -3.09
C LEU A 212 -4.69 -3.69 -3.55
N SER A 213 -4.45 -3.53 -4.85
CA SER A 213 -3.09 -3.40 -5.41
C SER A 213 -2.39 -2.13 -4.92
N ALA A 214 -3.10 -1.01 -4.85
CA ALA A 214 -2.54 0.23 -4.29
C ALA A 214 -2.13 0.04 -2.82
N GLY A 215 -3.03 -0.50 -1.98
CA GLY A 215 -2.73 -0.78 -0.56
C GLY A 215 -1.56 -1.74 -0.38
N ALA A 216 -1.47 -2.77 -1.21
CA ALA A 216 -0.35 -3.72 -1.20
C ALA A 216 1.00 -3.04 -1.50
N MET A 217 1.05 -2.21 -2.54
CA MET A 217 2.26 -1.46 -2.87
C MET A 217 2.64 -0.44 -1.78
N LEU A 218 1.64 0.19 -1.15
CA LEU A 218 1.88 1.09 -0.02
C LEU A 218 2.44 0.34 1.18
N ALA A 219 1.97 -0.87 1.49
CA ALA A 219 2.54 -1.69 2.55
C ALA A 219 4.03 -1.99 2.32
N VAL A 220 4.44 -2.29 1.09
CA VAL A 220 5.86 -2.46 0.74
C VAL A 220 6.64 -1.16 0.93
N LEU A 221 6.08 -0.01 0.53
CA LEU A 221 6.69 1.30 0.74
C LEU A 221 6.85 1.62 2.23
N GLU A 222 5.81 1.39 3.03
CA GLU A 222 5.76 1.67 4.46
C GLU A 222 6.78 0.86 5.26
N GLN A 223 7.07 -0.39 4.84
CA GLN A 223 8.13 -1.21 5.44
C GLN A 223 9.52 -0.59 5.24
N GLY A 224 9.70 0.29 4.26
CA GLY A 224 10.92 1.11 4.12
C GLY A 224 11.17 2.06 5.29
N GLY A 225 10.19 2.29 6.15
CA GLY A 225 10.34 3.01 7.41
C GLY A 225 10.74 2.13 8.60
N ASP A 226 10.82 0.82 8.45
CA ASP A 226 11.31 -0.08 9.50
C ASP A 226 12.83 -0.30 9.36
N PRO A 227 13.64 0.10 10.37
CA PRO A 227 15.09 -0.07 10.31
C PRO A 227 15.56 -1.50 10.04
N ALA A 228 14.79 -2.52 10.46
CA ALA A 228 15.15 -3.90 10.23
C ALA A 228 15.10 -4.29 8.75
N TYR A 229 14.10 -3.82 8.01
CA TYR A 229 13.96 -4.09 6.58
C TYR A 229 15.04 -3.41 5.73
N VAL A 230 15.39 -2.17 6.11
CA VAL A 230 16.36 -1.36 5.33
C VAL A 230 17.82 -1.66 5.66
N HIS A 231 18.07 -2.46 6.70
CA HIS A 231 19.39 -3.00 7.02
C HIS A 231 19.53 -4.49 6.67
N ASN A 232 18.53 -5.07 6.00
CA ASN A 232 18.48 -6.51 5.72
C ASN A 232 18.64 -7.38 6.99
N ASP A 233 18.10 -6.91 8.12
CA ASP A 233 18.19 -7.55 9.43
C ASP A 233 16.99 -8.48 9.64
N LEU A 234 17.08 -9.67 9.04
CA LEU A 234 16.03 -10.69 9.18
C LEU A 234 15.81 -11.09 10.65
N HIS A 235 16.85 -11.07 11.46
CA HIS A 235 16.78 -11.38 12.89
C HIS A 235 15.89 -10.38 13.64
N ALA A 236 16.11 -9.09 13.40
CA ALA A 236 15.30 -8.04 14.03
C ALA A 236 13.85 -8.07 13.57
N VAL A 237 13.60 -8.35 12.27
CA VAL A 237 12.24 -8.53 11.73
C VAL A 237 11.53 -9.68 12.44
N LEU A 238 12.20 -10.81 12.64
CA LEU A 238 11.61 -11.98 13.29
C LEU A 238 11.45 -11.82 14.80
N ALA A 239 12.37 -11.09 15.44
CA ALA A 239 12.22 -10.74 16.85
C ALA A 239 11.06 -9.75 17.08
N GLY A 240 10.71 -8.96 16.06
CA GLY A 240 9.52 -8.09 16.03
C GLY A 240 9.47 -7.02 17.13
N ARG A 241 10.59 -6.72 17.81
CA ARG A 241 10.58 -5.84 18.99
C ARG A 241 10.10 -4.43 18.68
N TYR A 242 10.63 -3.83 17.62
CA TYR A 242 10.22 -2.47 17.21
C TYR A 242 8.78 -2.46 16.70
N SER A 243 8.41 -3.41 15.87
CA SER A 243 7.04 -3.50 15.33
C SER A 243 6.00 -3.79 16.41
N SER A 244 6.30 -4.68 17.37
CA SER A 244 5.43 -4.93 18.52
C SER A 244 5.26 -3.67 19.37
N TYR A 245 6.37 -2.94 19.64
CA TYR A 245 6.31 -1.66 20.34
C TYR A 245 5.37 -0.67 19.64
N VAL A 246 5.50 -0.54 18.31
CA VAL A 246 4.65 0.37 17.52
C VAL A 246 3.18 -0.08 17.56
N THR A 247 2.93 -1.37 17.37
CA THR A 247 1.58 -1.95 17.40
C THR A 247 0.91 -1.75 18.76
N GLU A 248 1.62 -2.04 19.85
CA GLU A 248 1.10 -1.90 21.22
C GLU A 248 0.87 -0.43 21.59
N ARG A 249 1.75 0.46 21.16
CA ARG A 249 1.70 1.87 21.53
C ARG A 249 0.69 2.67 20.73
N TYR A 250 0.56 2.41 19.43
CA TYR A 250 -0.25 3.21 18.52
C TYR A 250 -1.50 2.46 18.02
N GLY A 251 -1.43 1.14 17.85
CA GLY A 251 -2.49 0.37 17.20
C GLY A 251 -2.78 0.92 15.80
N ARG A 252 -3.99 0.76 15.31
CA ARG A 252 -4.43 1.28 14.01
C ARG A 252 -4.87 2.74 14.09
N ALA A 253 -5.69 3.07 15.08
CA ALA A 253 -6.30 4.39 15.21
C ALA A 253 -5.35 5.47 15.76
N GLY A 254 -4.30 5.07 16.49
CA GLY A 254 -3.33 5.98 17.09
C GLY A 254 -2.13 6.33 16.22
N VAL A 255 -2.04 5.77 15.01
CA VAL A 255 -0.96 6.11 14.07
C VAL A 255 -1.00 7.60 13.75
N PRO A 256 0.15 8.30 13.83
CA PRO A 256 0.20 9.74 13.60
C PRO A 256 -0.09 10.09 12.14
N GLN A 257 -0.58 11.32 11.95
CA GLN A 257 -0.77 11.87 10.61
C GLN A 257 0.56 12.06 9.87
N PRO A 258 0.53 12.05 8.52
CA PRO A 258 1.66 12.42 7.68
C PRO A 258 2.29 13.75 8.10
N ASP A 259 3.63 13.81 8.11
CA ASP A 259 4.33 15.05 8.46
C ASP A 259 4.07 16.15 7.40
N PRO A 260 3.36 17.24 7.76
CA PRO A 260 3.05 18.30 6.80
C PRO A 260 4.27 19.14 6.42
N LYS A 261 5.36 19.07 7.20
CA LYS A 261 6.59 19.84 6.98
C LYS A 261 7.62 19.08 6.15
N LEU A 262 7.46 17.77 6.02
CA LEU A 262 8.37 16.95 5.23
C LEU A 262 8.09 17.17 3.74
N GLU A 263 9.03 17.80 3.06
CA GLU A 263 8.98 17.93 1.61
C GLU A 263 9.62 16.71 0.94
N ILE A 264 8.89 16.11 0.01
CA ILE A 264 9.35 15.01 -0.83
C ILE A 264 9.30 15.50 -2.27
N ALA A 265 10.43 15.44 -2.94
CA ALA A 265 10.49 15.78 -4.36
C ALA A 265 9.55 14.85 -5.17
N PRO A 266 8.85 15.36 -6.20
CA PRO A 266 7.99 14.53 -7.03
C PRO A 266 8.80 13.35 -7.61
N PRO A 267 8.38 12.10 -7.36
CA PRO A 267 9.11 10.93 -7.84
C PRO A 267 8.94 10.78 -9.35
N GLN A 268 9.97 10.31 -10.04
CA GLN A 268 9.88 9.97 -11.46
C GLN A 268 9.20 8.61 -11.64
N ARG A 269 9.42 7.67 -10.71
CA ARG A 269 8.81 6.34 -10.68
C ARG A 269 8.30 6.06 -9.27
N PHE A 270 7.30 5.22 -9.13
CA PHE A 270 6.78 4.85 -7.81
C PHE A 270 7.87 4.27 -6.90
N ARG A 271 8.75 3.41 -7.46
CA ARG A 271 9.86 2.80 -6.73
C ARG A 271 10.85 3.81 -6.15
N ASP A 272 10.98 5.00 -6.74
CA ASP A 272 11.92 6.04 -6.29
C ASP A 272 11.54 6.61 -4.91
N LEU A 273 10.25 6.48 -4.52
CA LEU A 273 9.79 6.79 -3.17
C LEU A 273 10.43 5.89 -2.10
N LEU A 274 10.75 4.66 -2.47
CA LEU A 274 11.38 3.72 -1.55
C LEU A 274 12.91 3.81 -1.63
N PHE A 275 13.45 3.79 -2.85
CA PHE A 275 14.89 3.84 -3.11
C PHE A 275 15.18 4.53 -4.45
N ASP A 276 15.84 5.70 -4.43
CA ASP A 276 16.17 6.47 -5.62
C ASP A 276 17.68 6.44 -5.98
N GLY A 277 18.51 5.86 -5.12
CA GLY A 277 19.96 5.81 -5.26
C GLY A 277 20.67 7.13 -4.97
N LYS A 278 19.95 8.16 -4.49
CA LYS A 278 20.47 9.52 -4.22
C LYS A 278 20.25 9.96 -2.78
N GLY A 279 19.62 9.12 -1.95
CA GLY A 279 19.32 9.40 -0.55
C GLY A 279 17.95 10.05 -0.33
N GLY A 280 17.12 10.15 -1.36
CA GLY A 280 15.79 10.76 -1.29
C GLY A 280 14.69 9.77 -0.89
N GLY A 281 14.87 8.47 -1.15
CA GLY A 281 13.91 7.43 -0.84
C GLY A 281 13.76 7.15 0.65
N LEU A 282 12.60 6.63 1.04
CA LEU A 282 12.29 6.34 2.44
C LEU A 282 13.29 5.37 3.07
N ALA A 283 13.63 4.28 2.37
CA ALA A 283 14.56 3.28 2.88
C ALA A 283 15.98 3.84 3.07
N GLU A 284 16.42 4.71 2.16
CA GLU A 284 17.73 5.38 2.25
C GLU A 284 17.78 6.30 3.46
N ARG A 285 16.74 7.12 3.67
CA ARG A 285 16.63 8.02 4.83
C ARG A 285 16.58 7.25 6.13
N THR A 286 15.82 6.17 6.18
CA THR A 286 15.72 5.31 7.36
C THR A 286 17.06 4.67 7.68
N ALA A 287 17.73 4.06 6.69
CA ALA A 287 19.02 3.40 6.89
C ALA A 287 20.15 4.36 7.28
N GLN A 288 20.08 5.62 6.85
CA GLN A 288 21.08 6.64 7.20
C GLN A 288 20.93 7.11 8.65
N SER A 289 19.71 7.04 9.20
CA SER A 289 19.35 7.74 10.43
C SER A 289 19.07 6.81 11.60
N TYR A 290 18.67 5.57 11.36
CA TYR A 290 18.19 4.65 12.38
C TYR A 290 18.92 3.31 12.29
N LEU A 291 19.00 2.60 13.42
CA LEU A 291 19.73 1.34 13.58
C LEU A 291 18.76 0.18 13.74
N SER A 292 19.20 -0.99 13.26
CA SER A 292 18.63 -2.29 13.62
C SER A 292 19.59 -3.04 14.54
N THR A 293 19.18 -4.19 15.08
CA THR A 293 20.01 -5.00 15.95
C THR A 293 21.32 -5.41 15.28
N ASP A 294 21.29 -5.78 14.01
CA ASP A 294 22.50 -6.18 13.25
C ASP A 294 23.39 -4.98 12.89
N SER A 295 22.80 -3.81 12.55
CA SER A 295 23.58 -2.62 12.24
C SER A 295 24.32 -2.09 13.46
N ILE A 296 23.75 -2.24 14.65
CA ILE A 296 24.43 -1.95 15.93
C ILE A 296 25.61 -2.88 16.15
N SER A 297 25.43 -4.18 15.93
CA SER A 297 26.51 -5.17 16.14
C SER A 297 27.70 -4.93 15.22
N ARG A 298 27.47 -4.38 14.03
CA ARG A 298 28.52 -4.02 13.04
C ARG A 298 29.18 -2.68 13.32
N LYS A 299 28.81 -1.98 14.40
CA LYS A 299 29.35 -0.65 14.79
C LYS A 299 29.25 0.41 13.68
N VAL A 300 28.29 0.29 12.78
CA VAL A 300 28.02 1.27 11.73
C VAL A 300 27.08 2.33 12.29
N LEU A 301 27.63 3.30 12.98
CA LEU A 301 26.85 4.43 13.51
C LEU A 301 26.69 5.52 12.44
N PRO A 302 25.54 6.20 12.42
CA PRO A 302 25.35 7.40 11.59
C PRO A 302 26.42 8.45 11.86
N ALA A 303 26.80 9.20 10.82
CA ALA A 303 27.80 10.26 10.95
C ALA A 303 27.38 11.30 11.99
N GLY A 304 28.35 11.74 12.81
CA GLY A 304 28.09 12.73 13.85
C GLY A 304 27.41 12.22 15.12
N THR A 305 27.23 10.89 15.28
CA THR A 305 26.70 10.29 16.50
C THR A 305 27.57 10.67 17.71
N LYS A 306 26.93 11.12 18.79
CA LYS A 306 27.58 11.52 20.05
C LYS A 306 26.92 10.82 21.24
N LEU A 307 27.73 10.54 22.27
CA LEU A 307 27.23 10.15 23.58
C LEU A 307 26.61 11.37 24.27
N VAL A 308 25.38 11.24 24.76
CA VAL A 308 24.65 12.32 25.41
C VAL A 308 24.31 11.94 26.85
N GLY A 309 24.77 12.77 27.80
CA GLY A 309 24.44 12.64 29.21
C GLY A 309 25.12 11.47 29.94
N GLN A 310 24.81 11.35 31.23
CA GLN A 310 25.34 10.26 32.07
C GLN A 310 24.63 8.91 31.87
N GLY A 311 23.58 8.85 31.06
CA GLY A 311 22.71 7.69 30.89
C GLY A 311 23.14 6.69 29.81
N GLY A 312 24.24 6.93 29.11
CA GLY A 312 24.75 5.99 28.09
C GLY A 312 23.98 5.98 26.77
N TYR A 313 23.14 6.95 26.46
CA TYR A 313 22.46 7.04 25.18
C TYR A 313 23.30 7.74 24.11
N LEU A 314 23.21 7.22 22.89
CA LEU A 314 23.76 7.84 21.70
C LEU A 314 22.68 8.66 21.00
N SER A 315 23.05 9.86 20.56
CA SER A 315 22.17 10.74 19.80
C SER A 315 22.91 11.29 18.59
N THR A 316 22.17 11.61 17.53
CA THR A 316 22.68 12.33 16.39
C THR A 316 22.46 13.83 16.57
N PRO A 317 23.38 14.71 16.11
CA PRO A 317 23.25 16.16 16.25
C PRO A 317 22.01 16.75 15.58
N TRP A 318 21.54 16.09 14.52
CA TRP A 318 20.43 16.55 13.68
C TRP A 318 19.07 15.99 14.10
N ALA A 319 19.03 14.86 14.84
CA ALA A 319 17.76 14.19 15.14
C ALA A 319 17.23 14.47 16.55
N LYS A 320 18.07 14.88 17.53
CA LYS A 320 17.72 14.98 18.97
C LYS A 320 17.06 13.71 19.52
N HIS A 321 17.33 12.55 18.93
CA HIS A 321 16.71 11.27 19.24
C HIS A 321 17.70 10.31 19.88
N TRP A 322 17.18 9.46 20.74
CA TRP A 322 17.95 8.36 21.33
C TRP A 322 18.16 7.26 20.29
N LEU A 323 19.35 7.19 19.73
CA LEU A 323 19.68 6.27 18.67
C LEU A 323 19.96 4.85 19.18
N ALA A 324 20.68 4.75 20.28
CA ALA A 324 21.02 3.50 20.95
C ALA A 324 21.45 3.76 22.37
N TRP A 325 21.36 2.75 23.22
CA TRP A 325 21.90 2.75 24.58
C TRP A 325 23.21 1.98 24.66
N THR A 326 24.19 2.48 25.42
CA THR A 326 25.46 1.80 25.63
C THR A 326 25.60 1.34 27.08
N GLN A 327 25.99 0.10 27.28
CA GLN A 327 26.39 -0.43 28.57
C GLN A 327 27.91 -0.53 28.61
N GLN A 328 28.55 0.21 29.52
CA GLN A 328 29.98 -0.05 29.86
C GLN A 328 30.05 -1.35 30.63
N ARG A 329 30.67 -2.38 30.07
CA ARG A 329 31.12 -3.53 30.86
C ARG A 329 32.40 -3.12 31.57
N ALA A 330 32.37 -3.16 32.88
CA ALA A 330 33.61 -3.12 33.68
C ALA A 330 34.44 -4.35 33.27
N SER A 331 35.59 -4.15 32.65
CA SER A 331 36.58 -5.20 32.43
C SER A 331 37.46 -5.21 33.65
N ASP A 332 37.53 -6.36 34.33
CA ASP A 332 38.42 -6.59 35.48
C ASP A 332 39.92 -6.64 35.12
N GLU A 333 40.25 -6.59 33.84
CA GLU A 333 41.62 -6.64 33.35
C GLU A 333 41.78 -5.63 32.19
N GLY A 334 42.38 -4.50 32.45
CA GLY A 334 43.12 -3.54 31.61
C GLY A 334 42.95 -3.47 30.09
N GLU A 335 42.04 -4.24 29.48
CA GLU A 335 41.73 -4.22 28.05
C GLU A 335 40.54 -3.30 27.78
N SER A 336 40.67 -2.55 26.71
CA SER A 336 39.68 -1.57 26.23
C SER A 336 38.25 -2.05 26.37
N SER A 337 37.45 -1.42 27.25
CA SER A 337 36.04 -1.73 27.48
C SER A 337 35.25 -1.66 26.17
N HIS A 338 34.84 -2.80 25.65
CA HIS A 338 33.92 -2.87 24.54
C HIS A 338 32.52 -2.46 25.01
N SER A 339 32.09 -1.27 24.69
CA SER A 339 30.71 -0.83 24.92
C SER A 339 29.78 -1.62 24.02
N ALA A 340 28.91 -2.45 24.59
CA ALA A 340 27.84 -3.07 23.85
C ALA A 340 26.71 -2.03 23.62
N LEU A 341 26.17 -2.00 22.41
CA LEU A 341 25.05 -1.13 22.04
C LEU A 341 23.74 -1.94 22.01
N PHE A 342 22.67 -1.32 22.47
CA PHE A 342 21.35 -1.92 22.56
C PHE A 342 20.27 -0.95 22.08
N LEU A 343 19.13 -1.49 21.60
CA LEU A 343 17.89 -0.77 21.39
C LEU A 343 16.93 -1.11 22.53
N ASP A 344 16.39 -0.09 23.15
CA ASP A 344 15.34 -0.20 24.17
C ASP A 344 14.07 0.56 23.78
N ASP A 345 13.05 0.55 24.63
CA ASP A 345 11.78 1.19 24.37
C ASP A 345 11.88 2.71 24.22
N ARG A 346 12.90 3.36 24.80
CA ARG A 346 13.14 4.79 24.60
C ARG A 346 13.64 5.08 23.20
N CYS A 347 14.56 4.24 22.70
CA CYS A 347 15.00 4.32 21.32
C CYS A 347 13.81 4.07 20.37
N PHE A 348 12.98 3.06 20.65
CA PHE A 348 11.79 2.76 19.84
C PHE A 348 10.76 3.88 19.88
N ALA A 349 10.56 4.54 21.02
CA ALA A 349 9.68 5.70 21.12
C ALA A 349 10.13 6.85 20.23
N ASP A 350 11.43 7.16 20.24
CA ASP A 350 12.00 8.23 19.42
C ASP A 350 11.95 7.85 17.93
N TYR A 351 12.27 6.60 17.59
CA TYR A 351 12.16 6.11 16.23
C TYR A 351 10.72 6.26 15.71
N ALA A 352 9.74 5.74 16.45
CA ALA A 352 8.35 5.79 16.05
C ALA A 352 7.84 7.23 15.89
N SER A 353 8.20 8.12 16.82
CA SER A 353 7.77 9.53 16.77
C SER A 353 8.26 10.28 15.54
N ALA A 354 9.39 9.90 14.97
CA ALA A 354 9.97 10.51 13.78
C ALA A 354 9.61 9.78 12.49
N LEU A 355 9.70 8.43 12.53
CA LEU A 355 9.52 7.61 11.33
C LEU A 355 8.05 7.51 10.91
N LEU A 356 7.10 7.28 11.83
CA LEU A 356 5.71 7.07 11.44
C LEU A 356 5.10 8.27 10.69
N PRO A 357 5.28 9.56 11.13
CA PRO A 357 4.83 10.70 10.34
C PRO A 357 5.52 10.80 8.97
N ALA A 358 6.82 10.47 8.91
CA ALA A 358 7.56 10.48 7.66
C ALA A 358 7.07 9.38 6.70
N VAL A 359 6.89 8.15 7.19
CA VAL A 359 6.29 7.04 6.42
C VAL A 359 4.93 7.45 5.88
N GLY A 360 4.05 7.98 6.73
CA GLY A 360 2.74 8.48 6.31
C GLY A 360 2.84 9.51 5.17
N LYS A 361 3.86 10.39 5.21
CA LYS A 361 4.07 11.37 4.14
C LYS A 361 4.51 10.73 2.82
N PHE A 362 5.40 9.75 2.86
CA PHE A 362 5.78 8.99 1.65
C PHE A 362 4.59 8.20 1.10
N THR A 363 3.77 7.60 1.96
CA THR A 363 2.52 6.90 1.59
C THR A 363 1.52 7.85 0.92
N GLN A 364 1.34 9.07 1.46
CA GLN A 364 0.50 10.11 0.85
C GLN A 364 0.97 10.45 -0.56
N VAL A 365 2.29 10.70 -0.74
CA VAL A 365 2.86 11.02 -2.06
C VAL A 365 2.74 9.82 -3.00
N GLY A 366 2.87 8.59 -2.50
CA GLY A 366 2.66 7.37 -3.27
C GLY A 366 1.24 7.25 -3.82
N LEU A 367 0.22 7.52 -2.99
CA LEU A 367 -1.18 7.57 -3.44
C LEU A 367 -1.40 8.64 -4.49
N ASP A 368 -0.87 9.84 -4.27
CA ASP A 368 -1.00 10.94 -5.23
C ASP A 368 -0.29 10.63 -6.56
N PHE A 369 0.83 9.88 -6.52
CA PHE A 369 1.53 9.41 -7.72
C PHE A 369 0.73 8.36 -8.49
N LEU A 370 0.14 7.37 -7.83
CA LEU A 370 -0.70 6.35 -8.47
C LEU A 370 -1.93 6.96 -9.15
N LEU A 371 -2.42 8.07 -8.63
CA LEU A 371 -3.60 8.77 -9.15
C LEU A 371 -3.24 10.10 -9.85
N ARG A 372 -2.03 10.21 -10.41
CA ARG A 372 -1.61 11.42 -11.14
C ARG A 372 -2.30 11.57 -12.49
N GLY A 373 -2.07 12.68 -13.15
CA GLY A 373 -2.67 13.04 -14.43
C GLY A 373 -4.11 13.56 -14.27
N ASP A 374 -4.30 14.86 -14.45
CA ASP A 374 -5.59 15.51 -14.27
C ASP A 374 -6.20 15.90 -15.61
N LEU A 375 -7.33 15.25 -15.98
CA LEU A 375 -8.05 15.55 -17.19
C LEU A 375 -9.30 16.37 -16.86
N ARG A 376 -9.54 17.43 -17.64
CA ARG A 376 -10.78 18.21 -17.61
C ARG A 376 -11.52 18.07 -18.92
N LEU A 377 -12.81 17.80 -18.83
CA LEU A 377 -13.71 17.64 -19.96
C LEU A 377 -14.64 18.84 -20.04
N SER A 378 -14.91 19.31 -21.27
CA SER A 378 -15.93 20.32 -21.55
C SER A 378 -16.53 20.07 -22.93
N ILE A 379 -17.79 20.44 -23.12
CA ILE A 379 -18.44 20.41 -24.43
C ILE A 379 -18.43 21.83 -25.00
N SER A 380 -18.03 21.92 -26.26
CA SER A 380 -18.12 23.14 -27.08
C SER A 380 -19.08 22.89 -28.23
N ASN A 381 -19.95 23.85 -28.50
CA ASN A 381 -20.93 23.76 -29.61
C ASN A 381 -20.24 23.63 -30.98
N GLU A 382 -19.03 24.19 -31.12
CA GLU A 382 -18.30 24.21 -32.40
C GLU A 382 -17.41 22.98 -32.57
N SER A 383 -16.82 22.46 -31.50
CA SER A 383 -15.76 21.45 -31.57
C SER A 383 -16.10 20.11 -30.91
N GLY A 384 -17.26 19.97 -30.26
CA GLY A 384 -17.67 18.78 -29.55
C GLY A 384 -16.99 18.65 -28.18
N LEU A 385 -16.55 17.45 -27.82
CA LEU A 385 -15.88 17.18 -26.53
C LEU A 385 -14.42 17.65 -26.58
N VAL A 386 -14.09 18.63 -25.76
CA VAL A 386 -12.72 19.14 -25.57
C VAL A 386 -12.12 18.50 -24.32
N ILE A 387 -10.96 17.90 -24.45
CA ILE A 387 -10.23 17.21 -23.40
C ILE A 387 -8.96 18.00 -23.12
N LYS A 388 -8.82 18.50 -21.89
CA LYS A 388 -7.63 19.24 -21.42
C LYS A 388 -6.89 18.44 -20.39
N LEU A 389 -5.56 18.47 -20.49
CA LEU A 389 -4.62 18.00 -19.48
C LEU A 389 -4.21 19.17 -18.60
N LEU A 390 -4.21 19.03 -17.27
CA LEU A 390 -3.99 20.15 -16.36
C LEU A 390 -2.58 20.18 -15.75
N ASP A 391 -1.98 19.03 -15.42
CA ASP A 391 -0.85 18.97 -14.51
C ASP A 391 0.36 18.13 -14.98
N GLU A 392 0.17 17.18 -15.89
CA GLU A 392 1.24 16.25 -16.28
C GLU A 392 1.78 16.53 -17.68
N GLN A 393 3.00 16.05 -17.95
CA GLN A 393 3.50 15.90 -19.32
C GLN A 393 3.31 14.45 -19.75
N LEU A 394 2.57 14.26 -20.82
CA LEU A 394 2.29 12.94 -21.37
C LEU A 394 3.21 12.62 -22.53
N GLY A 395 3.64 11.37 -22.60
CA GLY A 395 4.25 10.79 -23.79
C GLY A 395 3.17 10.37 -24.80
N SER A 396 3.52 9.43 -25.67
CA SER A 396 2.57 8.84 -26.61
C SER A 396 1.58 7.92 -25.88
N GLY A 397 0.33 7.92 -26.33
CA GLY A 397 -0.71 7.11 -25.73
C GLY A 397 -1.95 6.99 -26.58
N SER A 398 -3.02 6.51 -25.99
CA SER A 398 -4.36 6.43 -26.57
C SER A 398 -5.38 7.08 -25.65
N LEU A 399 -6.37 7.69 -26.27
CA LEU A 399 -7.47 8.35 -25.62
C LEU A 399 -8.75 7.66 -26.04
N THR A 400 -9.47 7.07 -25.09
CA THR A 400 -10.74 6.38 -25.34
C THR A 400 -11.88 7.19 -24.72
N VAL A 401 -12.88 7.50 -25.53
CA VAL A 401 -14.13 8.16 -25.10
C VAL A 401 -15.21 7.10 -25.01
N LEU A 402 -15.87 7.03 -23.86
CA LEU A 402 -16.99 6.13 -23.60
C LEU A 402 -18.24 6.94 -23.27
N GLY A 403 -19.40 6.44 -23.71
CA GLY A 403 -20.71 6.91 -23.31
C GLY A 403 -21.30 5.97 -22.25
N GLU A 404 -21.79 6.51 -21.15
CA GLU A 404 -22.50 5.77 -20.10
C GLU A 404 -23.99 6.01 -20.21
N LYS A 405 -24.76 4.94 -20.41
CA LYS A 405 -26.23 4.97 -20.43
C LYS A 405 -26.82 5.12 -19.04
N ALA A 406 -28.12 5.43 -18.95
CA ALA A 406 -28.84 5.46 -17.67
C ALA A 406 -28.85 4.12 -16.92
N SER A 407 -28.70 3.00 -17.61
CA SER A 407 -28.51 1.66 -17.04
C SER A 407 -27.15 1.48 -16.35
N GLY A 408 -26.22 2.42 -16.54
CA GLY A 408 -24.83 2.29 -16.14
C GLY A 408 -23.94 1.52 -17.13
N GLU A 409 -24.47 1.01 -18.23
CA GLU A 409 -23.70 0.37 -19.31
C GLU A 409 -22.79 1.40 -19.98
N ARG A 410 -21.52 1.03 -20.22
CA ARG A 410 -20.54 1.85 -20.95
C ARG A 410 -20.22 1.27 -22.32
N LEU A 411 -20.23 2.10 -23.34
CA LEU A 411 -19.88 1.76 -24.70
C LEU A 411 -18.77 2.67 -25.21
N VAL A 412 -17.83 2.12 -25.98
CA VAL A 412 -16.76 2.91 -26.61
C VAL A 412 -17.36 3.71 -27.77
N LEU A 413 -17.23 5.01 -27.72
CA LEU A 413 -17.66 5.93 -28.78
C LEU A 413 -16.54 6.23 -29.76
N LYS A 414 -15.32 6.44 -29.24
CA LYS A 414 -14.16 6.82 -30.06
C LYS A 414 -12.86 6.43 -29.35
N THR A 415 -11.87 6.03 -30.15
CA THR A 415 -10.48 5.89 -29.70
C THR A 415 -9.56 6.68 -30.61
N LEU A 416 -8.64 7.44 -30.04
CA LEU A 416 -7.68 8.29 -30.73
C LEU A 416 -6.27 8.02 -30.21
N SER A 417 -5.28 8.02 -31.11
CA SER A 417 -3.88 8.06 -30.69
C SER A 417 -3.48 9.48 -30.33
N THR A 418 -2.72 9.65 -29.26
CA THR A 418 -2.21 10.94 -28.83
C THR A 418 -0.69 10.99 -28.97
N LEU A 419 -0.20 12.14 -29.40
CA LEU A 419 1.24 12.47 -29.43
C LEU A 419 1.68 12.99 -28.04
N PRO A 420 2.99 13.04 -27.75
CA PRO A 420 3.50 13.67 -26.55
C PRO A 420 2.96 15.10 -26.41
N SER A 421 2.49 15.43 -25.22
CA SER A 421 1.79 16.68 -24.97
C SER A 421 2.13 17.27 -23.61
N ARG A 422 2.16 18.59 -23.53
CA ARG A 422 2.26 19.38 -22.31
C ARG A 422 0.85 19.71 -21.79
N PRO A 423 0.71 20.25 -20.57
CA PRO A 423 -0.58 20.76 -20.10
C PRO A 423 -1.22 21.69 -21.14
N GLY A 424 -2.51 21.45 -21.41
CA GLY A 424 -3.28 22.13 -22.44
C GLY A 424 -4.33 21.24 -23.08
N VAL A 425 -4.75 21.54 -24.30
CA VAL A 425 -5.72 20.73 -25.05
C VAL A 425 -5.01 19.47 -25.54
N LEU A 426 -5.44 18.32 -25.01
CA LEU A 426 -4.94 17.01 -25.41
C LEU A 426 -5.60 16.48 -26.69
N GLY A 427 -6.88 16.80 -26.85
CA GLY A 427 -7.64 16.39 -28.02
C GLY A 427 -9.04 16.97 -28.04
N THR A 428 -9.64 16.90 -29.23
CA THR A 428 -11.04 17.27 -29.45
C THR A 428 -11.74 16.12 -30.19
N VAL A 429 -12.89 15.75 -29.72
CA VAL A 429 -13.70 14.67 -30.33
C VAL A 429 -15.01 15.27 -30.82
N PRO A 430 -15.23 15.32 -32.15
CA PRO A 430 -16.50 15.77 -32.69
C PRO A 430 -17.60 14.83 -32.18
N LEU A 431 -18.60 15.41 -31.50
CA LEU A 431 -19.77 14.70 -31.01
C LEU A 431 -21.00 15.52 -31.40
N SER A 432 -21.94 14.90 -32.12
CA SER A 432 -23.23 15.48 -32.39
C SER A 432 -24.19 15.22 -31.22
N GLU A 433 -25.18 16.07 -31.03
CA GLU A 433 -26.26 15.86 -30.04
C GLU A 433 -26.92 14.50 -30.23
N GLU A 434 -27.13 14.09 -31.51
CA GLU A 434 -27.71 12.80 -31.86
C GLU A 434 -26.81 11.62 -31.38
N SER A 435 -25.50 11.77 -31.49
CA SER A 435 -24.54 10.70 -31.07
C SER A 435 -24.44 10.52 -29.56
N ILE A 436 -24.88 11.51 -28.78
CA ILE A 436 -24.76 11.46 -27.30
C ILE A 436 -26.12 11.46 -26.58
N LYS A 437 -27.23 11.53 -27.29
CA LYS A 437 -28.59 11.66 -26.73
C LYS A 437 -28.97 10.53 -25.76
N ASP A 438 -28.45 9.30 -25.99
CA ASP A 438 -28.77 8.12 -25.22
C ASP A 438 -27.88 7.94 -23.97
N TYR A 439 -26.90 8.84 -23.79
CA TYR A 439 -25.95 8.77 -22.68
C TYR A 439 -26.25 9.83 -21.62
N VAL A 440 -26.03 9.48 -20.38
CA VAL A 440 -26.14 10.37 -19.22
C VAL A 440 -24.79 10.97 -18.84
N ARG A 441 -23.72 10.34 -19.29
CA ARG A 441 -22.34 10.74 -18.97
C ARG A 441 -21.37 10.37 -20.09
N LEU A 442 -20.37 11.21 -20.30
CA LEU A 442 -19.17 10.87 -21.06
C LEU A 442 -18.04 10.56 -20.10
N VAL A 443 -17.28 9.50 -20.40
CA VAL A 443 -16.09 9.11 -19.64
C VAL A 443 -14.93 9.09 -20.62
N VAL A 444 -13.79 9.65 -20.20
CA VAL A 444 -12.57 9.66 -21.01
C VAL A 444 -11.49 8.93 -20.24
N LEU A 445 -10.83 7.99 -20.89
CA LEU A 445 -9.65 7.31 -20.43
C LEU A 445 -8.47 7.69 -21.32
N TRP A 446 -7.39 8.13 -20.72
CA TRP A 446 -6.07 8.19 -21.38
C TRP A 446 -5.17 7.10 -20.82
N LYS A 447 -4.51 6.35 -21.73
CA LYS A 447 -3.56 5.29 -21.41
C LYS A 447 -2.31 5.47 -22.26
N GLY A 448 -1.14 5.46 -21.63
CA GLY A 448 0.12 5.60 -22.34
C GLY A 448 1.32 5.63 -21.40
N ARG A 449 2.31 6.42 -21.77
CA ARG A 449 3.49 6.69 -20.94
C ARG A 449 3.57 8.18 -20.64
N ASP A 450 3.98 8.51 -19.41
CA ASP A 450 4.32 9.90 -19.08
C ASP A 450 5.66 10.34 -19.74
N HIS A 451 6.09 11.56 -19.49
CA HIS A 451 7.34 12.10 -20.06
C HIS A 451 8.60 11.38 -19.55
N ASN A 452 8.52 10.67 -18.42
CA ASN A 452 9.59 9.82 -17.87
C ASN A 452 9.54 8.39 -18.44
N GLY A 453 8.63 8.10 -19.37
CA GLY A 453 8.43 6.79 -19.95
C GLY A 453 7.69 5.80 -19.03
N GLN A 454 7.13 6.27 -17.89
CA GLN A 454 6.39 5.43 -16.98
C GLN A 454 4.96 5.22 -17.46
N HIS A 455 4.44 4.02 -17.24
CA HIS A 455 3.04 3.72 -17.53
C HIS A 455 2.12 4.62 -16.71
N LEU A 456 1.13 5.18 -17.37
CA LEU A 456 0.14 6.05 -16.77
C LEU A 456 -1.22 5.75 -17.38
N VAL A 457 -2.22 5.59 -16.51
CA VAL A 457 -3.62 5.56 -16.88
C VAL A 457 -4.36 6.61 -16.06
N THR A 458 -5.09 7.47 -16.74
CA THR A 458 -5.89 8.49 -16.07
C THR A 458 -7.23 8.65 -16.75
N SER A 459 -8.23 9.08 -15.99
CA SER A 459 -9.59 9.25 -16.49
C SER A 459 -10.25 10.49 -15.95
N SER A 460 -11.31 10.90 -16.62
CA SER A 460 -12.24 11.96 -16.19
C SER A 460 -13.62 11.69 -16.73
N GLN A 461 -14.62 12.34 -16.16
CA GLN A 461 -15.99 12.18 -16.60
C GLN A 461 -16.74 13.51 -16.64
N LEU A 462 -17.79 13.57 -17.48
CA LEU A 462 -18.64 14.72 -17.66
C LEU A 462 -20.11 14.28 -17.72
N GLY A 463 -20.93 14.75 -16.79
CA GLY A 463 -22.37 14.54 -16.83
C GLY A 463 -23.00 15.32 -17.99
N LEU A 464 -23.86 14.68 -18.78
CA LEU A 464 -24.56 15.29 -19.90
C LEU A 464 -25.96 15.81 -19.52
N ARG A 465 -26.58 15.23 -18.53
CA ARG A 465 -27.89 15.62 -18.03
C ARG A 465 -27.81 15.82 -16.51
N LYS A 466 -28.60 16.77 -16.00
CA LYS A 466 -28.88 16.81 -14.57
C LYS A 466 -29.66 15.54 -14.23
N THR A 467 -29.06 14.58 -13.58
CA THR A 467 -29.81 13.50 -12.94
C THR A 467 -30.70 14.14 -11.91
N GLU A 468 -32.04 14.08 -12.10
CA GLU A 468 -32.93 14.33 -10.96
C GLU A 468 -32.49 13.40 -9.82
N PRO A 469 -32.39 13.93 -8.59
CA PRO A 469 -32.05 13.08 -7.47
C PRO A 469 -33.05 11.93 -7.42
N VAL A 470 -32.56 10.70 -7.52
CA VAL A 470 -33.39 9.50 -7.32
C VAL A 470 -33.96 9.65 -5.92
N ALA A 471 -35.30 9.82 -5.84
CA ALA A 471 -35.97 9.83 -4.56
C ALA A 471 -35.58 8.58 -3.78
N PRO A 472 -35.23 8.70 -2.47
CA PRO A 472 -34.87 7.53 -1.68
C PRO A 472 -36.00 6.50 -1.79
N ALA A 473 -35.64 5.26 -2.13
CA ALA A 473 -36.60 4.17 -2.21
C ALA A 473 -37.41 4.15 -0.90
N ALA A 474 -38.73 4.20 -1.03
CA ALA A 474 -39.62 4.11 0.11
C ALA A 474 -39.24 2.87 0.95
N PRO A 475 -39.17 2.98 2.28
CA PRO A 475 -38.88 1.83 3.12
C PRO A 475 -39.88 0.72 2.80
N ALA A 476 -39.36 -0.50 2.64
CA ALA A 476 -40.21 -1.66 2.43
C ALA A 476 -41.22 -1.75 3.58
N PRO A 477 -42.51 -2.06 3.29
CA PRO A 477 -43.49 -2.19 4.33
C PRO A 477 -43.03 -3.27 5.33
N GLU A 478 -42.99 -2.89 6.61
CA GLU A 478 -42.75 -3.85 7.72
C GLU A 478 -43.76 -4.96 7.57
N ALA A 479 -43.28 -6.19 7.43
CA ALA A 479 -44.13 -7.37 7.48
C ALA A 479 -44.77 -7.40 8.84
N ALA A 480 -46.09 -7.22 8.86
CA ALA A 480 -46.88 -7.38 10.04
C ALA A 480 -46.69 -8.82 10.57
N SER A 481 -46.08 -8.94 11.74
CA SER A 481 -46.01 -10.20 12.49
C SER A 481 -47.41 -10.53 13.03
N GLU A 482 -48.01 -11.55 12.46
CA GLU A 482 -49.07 -12.33 13.14
C GLU A 482 -48.45 -13.37 14.09
#